data_88ccceb0d26df48daf1371606b3a6875
#
_entry.id   88ccceb0d26df48daf1371606b3a6875
#
_cell.length_a   1.000
_cell.length_b   1.000
_cell.length_c   1.000
_cell.angle_alpha   90.00
_cell.angle_beta   90.00
_cell.angle_gamma   90.00
#
_symmetry.space_group_name_H-M   'P 1'
#
loop_
_entity.id
_entity.type
_entity.pdbx_description
1 polymer ?
#
loop_
_entity_poly.entity_id
_entity_poly.type
_entity_poly.pdbx_seq_one_letter_code
_entity_poly.pdbx_strand_id
1 'polypeptide(L)'
;MKFFTEYTNLVLIAIVLISGGLLLWPTISRRGRGGLSAAEATQLINRRNAAVIDLRPSADYAKGHLPAARHFEFAELQAKVTQLAKNKSNPVLLVCQTGQQSNKAARIVQEAGYAEVHVLEGGVDAWQKAGMPVVKQGAAK
;
A
#
# COMPACT_ATOMS: atom_id res chain seq x y z
N MET A 1 47.51 -26.08 -3.96
CA MET A 1 46.83 -25.62 -2.73
C MET A 1 46.10 -24.28 -2.89
N LYS A 2 46.64 -23.30 -3.61
CA LYS A 2 45.93 -22.04 -3.86
C LYS A 2 44.59 -22.18 -4.57
N PHE A 3 44.49 -23.15 -5.49
CA PHE A 3 43.27 -23.45 -6.25
C PHE A 3 42.09 -23.86 -5.35
N PHE A 4 42.33 -24.71 -4.38
CA PHE A 4 41.28 -25.16 -3.44
C PHE A 4 40.84 -24.05 -2.49
N THR A 5 41.74 -23.17 -2.08
CA THR A 5 41.43 -22.07 -1.16
C THR A 5 40.57 -21.01 -1.85
N GLU A 6 40.84 -20.70 -3.10
CA GLU A 6 40.03 -19.75 -3.88
C GLU A 6 38.64 -20.29 -4.20
N TYR A 7 38.55 -21.57 -4.58
CA TYR A 7 37.27 -22.21 -4.86
C TYR A 7 36.39 -22.31 -3.60
N THR A 8 36.96 -22.65 -2.47
CA THR A 8 36.26 -22.71 -1.17
C THR A 8 35.73 -21.32 -0.79
N ASN A 9 36.49 -20.27 -0.99
CA ASN A 9 36.06 -18.90 -0.71
C ASN A 9 34.92 -18.47 -1.61
N LEU A 10 34.98 -18.81 -2.91
CA LEU A 10 33.90 -18.52 -3.85
C LEU A 10 32.60 -19.25 -3.48
N VAL A 11 32.71 -20.52 -3.05
CA VAL A 11 31.56 -21.31 -2.60
C VAL A 11 30.94 -20.70 -1.32
N LEU A 12 31.76 -20.29 -0.37
CA LEU A 12 31.31 -19.67 0.87
C LEU A 12 30.61 -18.33 0.58
N ILE A 13 31.17 -17.50 -0.29
CA ILE A 13 30.56 -16.24 -0.73
C ILE A 13 29.21 -16.50 -1.41
N ALA A 14 29.14 -17.50 -2.29
CA ALA A 14 27.90 -17.87 -2.96
C ALA A 14 26.83 -18.33 -1.95
N ILE A 15 27.18 -19.12 -0.94
CA ILE A 15 26.26 -19.57 0.11
C ILE A 15 25.74 -18.37 0.92
N VAL A 16 26.61 -17.43 1.29
CA VAL A 16 26.23 -16.21 2.03
C VAL A 16 25.28 -15.35 1.20
N LEU A 17 25.58 -15.15 -0.08
CA LEU A 17 24.72 -14.36 -0.97
C LEU A 17 23.36 -15.02 -1.21
N ILE A 18 23.31 -16.33 -1.37
CA ILE A 18 22.07 -17.09 -1.56
C ILE A 18 21.24 -17.08 -0.27
N SER A 19 21.84 -17.34 0.88
CA SER A 19 21.14 -17.34 2.16
C SER A 19 20.67 -15.94 2.56
N GLY A 20 21.50 -14.93 2.34
CA GLY A 20 21.11 -13.52 2.55
C GLY A 20 19.99 -13.08 1.60
N GLY A 21 20.08 -13.47 0.33
CA GLY A 21 19.05 -13.20 -0.66
C GLY A 21 17.72 -13.87 -0.33
N LEU A 22 17.74 -15.12 0.14
CA LEU A 22 16.55 -15.85 0.58
C LEU A 22 15.89 -15.24 1.82
N LEU A 23 16.68 -14.70 2.75
CA LEU A 23 16.16 -14.02 3.94
C LEU A 23 15.55 -12.65 3.62
N LEU A 24 16.12 -11.93 2.66
CA LEU A 24 15.64 -10.61 2.24
C LEU A 24 14.52 -10.67 1.21
N TRP A 25 14.42 -11.77 0.47
CA TRP A 25 13.43 -11.96 -0.59
C TRP A 25 11.99 -11.75 -0.14
N PRO A 26 11.53 -12.32 1.00
CA PRO A 26 10.17 -12.07 1.45
C PRO A 26 9.91 -10.62 1.88
N THR A 27 10.93 -9.91 2.35
CA THR A 27 10.79 -8.50 2.73
C THR A 27 10.63 -7.59 1.51
N ILE A 28 11.33 -7.91 0.43
CA ILE A 28 11.27 -7.16 -0.83
C ILE A 28 10.00 -7.54 -1.62
N SER A 29 9.65 -8.83 -1.64
CA SER A 29 8.47 -9.33 -2.36
C SER A 29 7.15 -8.95 -1.70
N ARG A 30 7.11 -8.79 -0.38
CA ARG A 30 5.93 -8.34 0.34
C ARG A 30 5.58 -6.87 0.08
N ARG A 31 6.55 -6.06 -0.31
CA ARG A 31 6.30 -4.66 -0.70
C ARG A 31 5.45 -4.50 -1.96
N GLY A 32 5.31 -5.56 -2.75
CA GLY A 32 4.58 -5.50 -4.02
C GLY A 32 3.24 -6.25 -4.08
N ARG A 33 2.92 -7.10 -3.09
CA ARG A 33 1.76 -8.00 -3.21
C ARG A 33 0.78 -8.02 -2.05
N GLY A 34 1.14 -7.48 -0.89
CA GLY A 34 0.34 -7.65 0.33
C GLY A 34 -0.34 -6.39 0.86
N GLY A 35 -0.05 -5.24 0.30
CA GLY A 35 -0.53 -3.97 0.84
C GLY A 35 0.16 -3.58 2.16
N LEU A 36 -0.27 -2.48 2.74
CA LEU A 36 0.22 -1.97 4.02
C LEU A 36 -0.70 -2.43 5.15
N SER A 37 -0.12 -2.78 6.28
CA SER A 37 -0.88 -2.97 7.52
C SER A 37 -1.44 -1.63 8.01
N ALA A 38 -2.39 -1.66 8.94
CA ALA A 38 -2.95 -0.46 9.54
C ALA A 38 -1.88 0.44 10.18
N ALA A 39 -0.88 -0.15 10.85
CA ALA A 39 0.23 0.59 11.44
C ALA A 39 1.12 1.26 10.39
N GLU A 40 1.49 0.52 9.34
CA GLU A 40 2.29 1.05 8.24
C GLU A 40 1.55 2.15 7.47
N ALA A 41 0.26 1.97 7.23
CA ALA A 41 -0.59 2.96 6.59
C ALA A 41 -0.67 4.24 7.43
N THR A 42 -0.81 4.13 8.74
CA THR A 42 -0.82 5.27 9.65
C THR A 42 0.49 6.06 9.57
N GLN A 43 1.62 5.37 9.54
CA GLN A 43 2.93 6.03 9.39
C GLN A 43 3.04 6.75 8.05
N LEU A 44 2.58 6.13 6.97
CA LEU A 44 2.60 6.74 5.64
C LEU A 44 1.76 8.01 5.60
N ILE A 45 0.56 7.98 6.16
CA ILE A 45 -0.34 9.14 6.24
C ILE A 45 0.28 10.26 7.06
N ASN A 46 0.80 9.95 8.24
CA ASN A 46 1.28 10.95 9.19
C ASN A 46 2.63 11.55 8.80
N ARG A 47 3.53 10.75 8.25
CA ARG A 47 4.90 11.19 7.93
C ARG A 47 5.05 11.73 6.52
N ARG A 48 4.24 11.26 5.58
CA ARG A 48 4.41 11.56 4.16
C ARG A 48 3.17 12.18 3.51
N ASN A 49 2.15 12.52 4.29
CA ASN A 49 0.90 13.12 3.78
C ASN A 49 0.28 12.33 2.63
N ALA A 50 0.21 11.01 2.74
CA ALA A 50 -0.39 10.18 1.72
C ALA A 50 -1.86 10.57 1.48
N ALA A 51 -2.25 10.66 0.23
CA ALA A 51 -3.65 10.84 -0.14
C ALA A 51 -4.40 9.53 0.10
N VAL A 52 -5.37 9.53 1.00
CA VAL A 52 -6.20 8.37 1.33
C VAL A 52 -7.44 8.40 0.46
N ILE A 53 -7.63 7.36 -0.35
CA ILE A 53 -8.73 7.26 -1.30
C ILE A 53 -9.59 6.06 -0.95
N ASP A 54 -10.84 6.30 -0.59
CA ASP A 54 -11.83 5.27 -0.30
C ASP A 54 -12.62 4.94 -1.56
N LEU A 55 -12.58 3.68 -1.97
CA LEU A 55 -13.18 3.19 -3.22
C LEU A 55 -14.54 2.51 -3.00
N ARG A 56 -15.05 2.51 -1.78
CA ARG A 56 -16.32 1.87 -1.44
C ARG A 56 -17.51 2.67 -1.98
N PRO A 57 -18.69 2.06 -2.05
CA PRO A 57 -19.92 2.81 -2.31
C PRO A 57 -20.14 3.93 -1.29
N SER A 58 -20.81 5.01 -1.71
CA SER A 58 -21.02 6.19 -0.87
C SER A 58 -21.74 5.88 0.45
N ALA A 59 -22.64 4.90 0.48
CA ALA A 59 -23.32 4.47 1.68
C ALA A 59 -22.35 3.89 2.73
N ASP A 60 -21.39 3.09 2.31
CA ASP A 60 -20.37 2.51 3.19
C ASP A 60 -19.38 3.55 3.67
N TYR A 61 -18.97 4.46 2.79
CA TYR A 61 -18.12 5.60 3.15
C TYR A 61 -18.78 6.47 4.23
N ALA A 62 -20.07 6.74 4.09
CA ALA A 62 -20.81 7.57 5.03
C ALA A 62 -20.91 6.94 6.44
N LYS A 63 -20.97 5.61 6.52
CA LYS A 63 -21.03 4.87 7.80
C LYS A 63 -19.76 4.94 8.63
N GLY A 64 -18.63 5.12 7.99
CA GLY A 64 -17.33 5.23 8.65
C GLY A 64 -16.20 5.01 7.65
N HIS A 65 -15.21 5.88 7.70
CA HIS A 65 -14.04 5.85 6.81
C HIS A 65 -12.80 6.30 7.57
N LEU A 66 -11.63 6.06 7.00
CA LEU A 66 -10.38 6.51 7.59
C LEU A 66 -10.36 8.05 7.69
N PRO A 67 -9.77 8.62 8.75
CA PRO A 67 -9.62 10.06 8.85
C PRO A 67 -8.92 10.65 7.62
N ALA A 68 -9.43 11.75 7.12
CA ALA A 68 -8.95 12.45 5.92
C ALA A 68 -9.12 11.69 4.60
N ALA A 69 -9.82 10.55 4.59
CA ALA A 69 -10.09 9.82 3.37
C ALA A 69 -11.04 10.61 2.45
N ARG A 70 -10.68 10.65 1.17
CA ARG A 70 -11.54 11.21 0.12
C ARG A 70 -12.28 10.05 -0.56
N HIS A 71 -13.52 10.29 -0.93
CA HIS A 71 -14.35 9.28 -1.57
C HIS A 71 -14.29 9.40 -3.10
N PHE A 72 -13.92 8.29 -3.74
CA PHE A 72 -14.01 8.08 -5.17
C PHE A 72 -14.51 6.67 -5.40
N GLU A 73 -15.71 6.48 -5.89
CA GLU A 73 -16.19 5.15 -6.22
C GLU A 73 -15.29 4.49 -7.27
N PHE A 74 -15.12 3.18 -7.17
CA PHE A 74 -14.26 2.43 -8.08
C PHE A 74 -14.62 2.70 -9.57
N ALA A 75 -15.92 2.79 -9.88
CA ALA A 75 -16.38 3.06 -11.23
C ALA A 75 -15.96 4.45 -11.75
N GLU A 76 -15.78 5.42 -10.89
CA GLU A 76 -15.37 6.79 -11.23
C GLU A 76 -13.86 6.99 -11.27
N LEU A 77 -13.09 6.04 -10.73
CA LEU A 77 -11.66 6.20 -10.48
C LEU A 77 -10.90 6.56 -11.76
N GLN A 78 -11.16 5.87 -12.84
CA GLN A 78 -10.45 6.08 -14.10
C GLN A 78 -10.68 7.47 -14.68
N ALA A 79 -11.88 8.00 -14.55
CA ALA A 79 -12.23 9.35 -15.02
C ALA A 79 -11.64 10.44 -14.13
N LYS A 80 -11.47 10.17 -12.83
CA LYS A 80 -11.03 11.15 -11.83
C LYS A 80 -9.62 10.89 -11.30
N VAL A 81 -8.88 10.01 -11.92
CA VAL A 81 -7.56 9.57 -11.44
C VAL A 81 -6.56 10.73 -11.28
N THR A 82 -6.68 11.78 -12.07
CA THR A 82 -5.79 12.94 -11.97
C THR A 82 -6.06 13.82 -10.75
N GLN A 83 -7.17 13.60 -10.05
CA GLN A 83 -7.61 14.42 -8.91
C GLN A 83 -7.27 13.79 -7.56
N LEU A 84 -6.63 12.62 -7.53
CA LEU A 84 -6.39 11.86 -6.30
C LEU A 84 -5.41 12.54 -5.36
N ALA A 85 -4.41 13.23 -5.89
CA ALA A 85 -3.41 13.96 -5.12
C ALA A 85 -3.00 15.22 -5.85
N LYS A 86 -2.45 16.19 -5.11
CA LYS A 86 -2.01 17.48 -5.69
C LYS A 86 -0.93 17.31 -6.75
N ASN A 87 -0.06 16.33 -6.55
CA ASN A 87 0.92 15.98 -7.57
C ASN A 87 1.16 14.46 -7.56
N LYS A 88 1.67 13.92 -8.66
CA LYS A 88 1.87 12.48 -8.87
C LYS A 88 3.03 11.89 -8.08
N SER A 89 3.87 12.71 -7.45
CA SER A 89 4.93 12.25 -6.55
C SER A 89 4.44 11.98 -5.13
N ASN A 90 3.25 12.46 -4.75
CA ASN A 90 2.66 12.18 -3.45
C ASN A 90 2.24 10.71 -3.36
N PRO A 91 2.48 10.04 -2.21
CA PRO A 91 1.96 8.70 -1.99
C PRO A 91 0.43 8.67 -2.03
N VAL A 92 -0.12 7.62 -2.61
CA VAL A 92 -1.57 7.36 -2.65
C VAL A 92 -1.84 6.06 -1.91
N LEU A 93 -2.75 6.08 -0.96
CA LEU A 93 -3.23 4.90 -0.25
C LEU A 93 -4.67 4.61 -0.68
N LEU A 94 -4.86 3.47 -1.31
CA LEU A 94 -6.17 3.01 -1.77
C LEU A 94 -6.81 2.12 -0.71
N VAL A 95 -8.07 2.38 -0.41
CA VAL A 95 -8.83 1.71 0.64
C VAL A 95 -10.15 1.20 0.06
N CYS A 96 -10.47 -0.06 0.31
CA CYS A 96 -11.79 -0.63 0.04
C CYS A 96 -12.26 -1.45 1.25
N GLN A 97 -13.32 -2.22 1.14
CA GLN A 97 -13.86 -2.98 2.27
C GLN A 97 -12.89 -4.09 2.71
N THR A 98 -12.37 -4.89 1.78
CA THR A 98 -11.52 -6.06 2.04
C THR A 98 -10.16 -6.05 1.34
N GLY A 99 -9.89 -5.05 0.49
CA GLY A 99 -8.63 -4.93 -0.25
C GLY A 99 -8.69 -5.39 -1.72
N GLN A 100 -9.73 -6.09 -2.15
CA GLN A 100 -9.82 -6.64 -3.50
C GLN A 100 -9.93 -5.57 -4.59
N GLN A 101 -10.82 -4.60 -4.43
CA GLN A 101 -10.99 -3.50 -5.38
C GLN A 101 -9.75 -2.60 -5.42
N SER A 102 -9.11 -2.39 -4.29
CA SER A 102 -7.91 -1.58 -4.20
C SER A 102 -6.75 -2.15 -5.01
N ASN A 103 -6.63 -3.47 -5.07
CA ASN A 103 -5.59 -4.11 -5.89
C ASN A 103 -5.79 -3.85 -7.39
N LYS A 104 -7.02 -3.86 -7.86
CA LYS A 104 -7.35 -3.51 -9.26
C LYS A 104 -7.14 -2.02 -9.51
N ALA A 105 -7.56 -1.18 -8.57
CA ALA A 105 -7.42 0.26 -8.65
C ALA A 105 -5.95 0.69 -8.66
N ALA A 106 -5.08 -0.01 -7.94
CA ALA A 106 -3.65 0.30 -7.91
C ALA A 106 -3.02 0.31 -9.31
N ARG A 107 -3.41 -0.60 -10.17
CA ARG A 107 -2.95 -0.61 -11.57
C ARG A 107 -3.37 0.64 -12.32
N ILE A 108 -4.63 1.04 -12.17
CA ILE A 108 -5.18 2.23 -12.84
C ILE A 108 -4.41 3.47 -12.39
N VAL A 109 -4.17 3.60 -11.11
CA VAL A 109 -3.46 4.76 -10.53
C VAL A 109 -1.99 4.77 -10.95
N GLN A 110 -1.32 3.61 -10.96
CA GLN A 110 0.06 3.50 -11.43
C GLN A 110 0.19 3.85 -12.91
N GLU A 111 -0.70 3.36 -13.74
CA GLU A 111 -0.74 3.67 -15.19
C GLU A 111 -0.99 5.15 -15.45
N ALA A 112 -1.68 5.85 -14.55
CA ALA A 112 -1.88 7.29 -14.63
C ALA A 112 -0.63 8.11 -14.27
N GLY A 113 0.44 7.47 -13.81
CA GLY A 113 1.73 8.11 -13.56
C GLY A 113 2.03 8.44 -12.11
N TYR A 114 1.23 7.99 -11.15
CA TYR A 114 1.55 8.17 -9.74
C TYR A 114 2.77 7.32 -9.34
N ALA A 115 3.76 7.95 -8.74
CA ALA A 115 5.05 7.32 -8.45
C ALA A 115 4.96 6.26 -7.34
N GLU A 116 4.07 6.47 -6.36
CA GLU A 116 3.95 5.62 -5.19
C GLU A 116 2.48 5.34 -4.90
N VAL A 117 2.07 4.09 -5.07
CA VAL A 117 0.70 3.64 -4.85
C VAL A 117 0.72 2.47 -3.88
N HIS A 118 -0.03 2.59 -2.80
CA HIS A 118 -0.17 1.56 -1.78
C HIS A 118 -1.63 1.17 -1.62
N VAL A 119 -1.84 -0.04 -1.12
CA VAL A 119 -3.16 -0.59 -0.81
C VAL A 119 -3.20 -0.92 0.68
N LEU A 120 -4.30 -0.59 1.34
CA LEU A 120 -4.52 -1.00 2.73
C LEU A 120 -4.90 -2.49 2.76
N GLU A 121 -4.03 -3.31 3.34
CA GLU A 121 -4.25 -4.75 3.45
C GLU A 121 -5.49 -5.05 4.29
N GLY A 122 -6.40 -5.86 3.73
CA GLY A 122 -7.66 -6.19 4.36
C GLY A 122 -8.67 -5.04 4.41
N GLY A 123 -8.35 -3.87 3.87
CA GLY A 123 -9.25 -2.73 3.77
C GLY A 123 -9.74 -2.19 5.10
N VAL A 124 -10.92 -1.58 5.09
CA VAL A 124 -11.54 -1.00 6.29
C VAL A 124 -11.81 -2.06 7.36
N ASP A 125 -12.14 -3.29 6.97
CA ASP A 125 -12.36 -4.38 7.92
C ASP A 125 -11.13 -4.62 8.80
N ALA A 126 -9.96 -4.73 8.20
CA ALA A 126 -8.70 -4.91 8.93
C ALA A 126 -8.33 -3.68 9.76
N TRP A 127 -8.61 -2.49 9.25
CA TRP A 127 -8.40 -1.22 9.96
C TRP A 127 -9.19 -1.17 11.26
N GLN A 128 -10.48 -1.51 11.21
CA GLN A 128 -11.34 -1.56 12.38
C GLN A 128 -10.94 -2.66 13.36
N LYS A 129 -10.57 -3.84 12.87
CA LYS A 129 -10.09 -4.96 13.71
C LYS A 129 -8.80 -4.61 14.45
N ALA A 130 -7.97 -3.75 13.88
CA ALA A 130 -6.76 -3.25 14.50
C ALA A 130 -7.03 -2.17 15.57
N GLY A 131 -8.30 -1.81 15.80
CA GLY A 131 -8.70 -0.77 16.77
C GLY A 131 -8.43 0.65 16.29
N MET A 132 -8.23 0.85 14.99
CA MET A 132 -7.92 2.16 14.43
C MET A 132 -9.19 3.00 14.26
N PRO A 133 -9.10 4.33 14.41
CA PRO A 133 -10.27 5.21 14.38
C PRO A 133 -10.86 5.34 12.99
N VAL A 134 -12.19 5.42 12.93
CA VAL A 134 -12.93 5.82 11.74
C VAL A 134 -13.77 7.04 12.05
N VAL A 135 -14.04 7.86 11.04
CA VAL A 135 -14.91 9.03 11.14
C VAL A 135 -16.12 8.86 10.24
N LYS A 136 -17.23 9.45 10.64
CA LYS A 136 -18.46 9.45 9.83
C LYS A 136 -18.50 10.67 8.92
N GLN A 137 -19.21 10.56 7.81
CA GLN A 137 -19.41 11.69 6.90
C GLN A 137 -20.03 12.88 7.66
N GLY A 138 -19.44 14.06 7.49
CA GLY A 138 -19.86 15.29 8.17
C GLY A 138 -19.17 15.54 9.52
N ALA A 139 -18.47 14.56 10.10
CA ALA A 139 -17.74 14.72 11.36
C ALA A 139 -16.29 15.21 11.18
N ALA A 140 -15.75 15.12 9.98
CA ALA A 140 -14.38 15.54 9.65
C ALA A 140 -14.38 16.99 9.14
N LYS A 141 -14.16 17.91 10.03
CA LYS A 141 -13.78 19.30 9.70
C LYS A 141 -12.37 19.59 10.16
#